data_c32036991522f413a25cc4fddbfaee27
#
_entry.id   c32036991522f413a25cc4fddbfaee27
#
_cell.length_a   1.000
_cell.length_b   1.000
_cell.length_c   1.000
_cell.angle_alpha   90.00
_cell.angle_beta   90.00
_cell.angle_gamma   90.00
#
_symmetry.space_group_name_H-M   'P 1'
#
loop_
_entity.id
_entity.type
_entity.pdbx_description
1 polymer ?
#
loop_
_entity_poly.entity_id
_entity_poly.type
_entity_poly.pdbx_seq_one_letter_code
_entity_poly.pdbx_strand_id
1 'polypeptide(L)'
;MVGIGEQFPDGFLLNGVDKNNAMVTFNSDHLYGDWSVVYFYPKDFTFICPTEIAAFDKLVHHCNVVGISGDNEFCKLAWKQDNKLIQNIQHTLAADCGLILSEELDIVNRDEGVCFRATYILDDNAIIQHISVNALDTGRNAEEILRTLQALKAGGLTGCDWQPGEDFVA
;
A
#
# COMPACT_ATOMS: atom_id res chain seq x y z
N MET A 1 -16.98 5.57 4.11
CA MET A 1 -15.98 5.64 3.01
C MET A 1 -15.09 6.83 3.28
N VAL A 2 -13.79 6.65 3.31
CA VAL A 2 -12.80 7.72 3.52
C VAL A 2 -12.32 8.19 2.15
N GLY A 3 -12.23 9.51 1.94
CA GLY A 3 -12.00 10.12 0.62
C GLY A 3 -10.74 10.99 0.53
N ILE A 4 -10.53 11.58 -0.64
CA ILE A 4 -9.42 12.52 -0.87
C ILE A 4 -9.57 13.74 0.04
N GLY A 5 -8.47 14.15 0.68
CA GLY A 5 -8.42 15.25 1.63
C GLY A 5 -8.83 14.90 3.05
N GLU A 6 -9.25 13.66 3.29
CA GLU A 6 -9.58 13.17 4.63
C GLU A 6 -8.38 12.44 5.25
N GLN A 7 -8.40 12.36 6.58
CA GLN A 7 -7.41 11.62 7.36
C GLN A 7 -7.55 10.12 7.09
N PHE A 8 -6.45 9.43 6.81
CA PHE A 8 -6.44 7.97 6.79
C PHE A 8 -6.83 7.45 8.19
N PRO A 9 -7.56 6.33 8.31
CA PRO A 9 -7.97 5.79 9.62
C PRO A 9 -6.80 5.72 10.61
N ASP A 10 -7.07 6.09 11.84
CA ASP A 10 -6.12 6.02 12.95
C ASP A 10 -6.55 4.98 14.00
N GLY A 11 -5.73 4.78 15.03
CA GLY A 11 -6.06 3.86 16.12
C GLY A 11 -5.98 2.38 15.78
N PHE A 12 -5.62 1.99 14.56
CA PHE A 12 -5.36 0.59 14.23
C PHE A 12 -3.99 0.14 14.74
N LEU A 13 -3.90 -1.15 15.05
CA LEU A 13 -2.65 -1.82 15.39
C LEU A 13 -2.62 -3.18 14.67
N LEU A 14 -1.72 -3.35 13.73
CA LEU A 14 -1.56 -4.57 12.94
C LEU A 14 -0.24 -5.24 13.28
N ASN A 15 -0.25 -6.58 13.39
CA ASN A 15 1.00 -7.33 13.37
C ASN A 15 1.53 -7.43 11.95
N GLY A 16 2.84 -7.60 11.80
CA GLY A 16 3.44 -7.68 10.48
C GLY A 16 4.82 -8.31 10.47
N VAL A 17 5.40 -8.36 9.29
CA VAL A 17 6.76 -8.86 9.04
C VAL A 17 7.56 -7.79 8.31
N ASP A 18 8.69 -7.40 8.87
CA ASP A 18 9.56 -6.39 8.27
C ASP A 18 10.52 -6.97 7.21
N LYS A 19 11.38 -6.11 6.68
CA LYS A 19 12.40 -6.48 5.69
C LYS A 19 13.39 -7.54 6.18
N ASN A 20 13.62 -7.63 7.49
CA ASN A 20 14.55 -8.58 8.13
C ASN A 20 13.86 -9.88 8.56
N ASN A 21 12.60 -10.09 8.16
CA ASN A 21 11.76 -11.21 8.61
C ASN A 21 11.48 -11.20 10.13
N ALA A 22 11.60 -10.03 10.77
CA ALA A 22 11.22 -9.86 12.17
C ALA A 22 9.72 -9.57 12.29
N MET A 23 9.11 -10.12 13.34
CA MET A 23 7.75 -9.77 13.74
C MET A 23 7.74 -8.35 14.28
N VAL A 24 6.89 -7.50 13.73
CA VAL A 24 6.76 -6.08 14.09
C VAL A 24 5.28 -5.72 14.24
N THR A 25 5.04 -4.56 14.84
CA THR A 25 3.71 -3.93 14.83
C THR A 25 3.72 -2.73 13.89
N PHE A 26 2.61 -2.52 13.19
CA PHE A 26 2.37 -1.37 12.33
C PHE A 26 1.10 -0.67 12.79
N ASN A 27 1.17 0.63 13.00
CA ASN A 27 0.06 1.48 13.42
C ASN A 27 0.07 2.80 12.66
N SER A 28 -0.92 3.64 12.89
CA SER A 28 -1.07 4.93 12.24
C SER A 28 0.11 5.89 12.44
N ASP A 29 0.84 5.80 13.55
CA ASP A 29 1.99 6.69 13.82
C ASP A 29 3.11 6.53 12.77
N HIS A 30 3.21 5.36 12.14
CA HIS A 30 4.18 5.10 11.06
C HIS A 30 3.86 5.83 9.74
N LEU A 31 2.67 6.44 9.63
CA LEU A 31 2.21 7.16 8.45
C LEU A 31 2.47 8.68 8.51
N TYR A 32 3.01 9.17 9.63
CA TYR A 32 3.32 10.58 9.81
C TYR A 32 4.79 10.90 9.54
N GLY A 33 5.05 12.13 9.12
CA GLY A 33 6.40 12.69 8.95
C GLY A 33 7.04 12.47 7.58
N ASP A 34 6.48 11.60 6.75
CA ASP A 34 6.87 11.41 5.35
C ASP A 34 5.67 10.90 4.54
N TRP A 35 5.74 11.05 3.22
CA TRP A 35 4.76 10.49 2.31
C TRP A 35 4.73 8.97 2.42
N SER A 36 3.54 8.38 2.26
CA SER A 36 3.34 6.95 2.40
C SER A 36 2.49 6.39 1.26
N VAL A 37 2.82 5.18 0.83
CA VAL A 37 1.96 4.35 -0.02
C VAL A 37 1.50 3.15 0.79
N VAL A 38 0.20 3.10 1.06
CA VAL A 38 -0.46 1.98 1.73
C VAL A 38 -1.25 1.22 0.68
N TYR A 39 -0.90 -0.04 0.45
CA TYR A 39 -1.61 -0.85 -0.53
C TYR A 39 -2.16 -2.15 0.09
N PHE A 40 -3.35 -2.52 -0.34
CA PHE A 40 -4.05 -3.73 0.09
C PHE A 40 -4.01 -4.76 -1.03
N TYR A 41 -3.85 -6.03 -0.69
CA TYR A 41 -3.88 -7.15 -1.62
C TYR A 41 -4.68 -8.32 -1.04
N PRO A 42 -5.35 -9.15 -1.89
CA PRO A 42 -6.36 -10.09 -1.41
C PRO A 42 -5.85 -11.21 -0.51
N LYS A 43 -4.83 -11.95 -0.94
CA LYS A 43 -4.40 -13.19 -0.29
C LYS A 43 -2.91 -13.45 -0.44
N ASP A 44 -2.31 -13.97 0.62
CA ASP A 44 -0.98 -14.58 0.58
C ASP A 44 -1.02 -15.90 -0.21
N PHE A 45 0.12 -16.40 -0.65
CA PHE A 45 0.29 -17.65 -1.42
C PHE A 45 -0.56 -17.72 -2.70
N THR A 46 -0.71 -16.60 -3.42
CA THR A 46 -1.43 -16.50 -4.69
C THR A 46 -0.52 -16.09 -5.85
N PHE A 47 -1.09 -15.75 -7.00
CA PHE A 47 -0.33 -15.57 -8.26
C PHE A 47 -0.05 -14.10 -8.59
N ILE A 48 -1.06 -13.22 -8.52
CA ILE A 48 -0.91 -11.78 -8.84
C ILE A 48 -0.21 -11.06 -7.69
N CYS A 49 -0.57 -11.34 -6.43
CA CYS A 49 -0.13 -10.59 -5.27
C CYS A 49 1.40 -10.51 -5.11
N PRO A 50 2.19 -11.59 -5.32
CA PRO A 50 3.63 -11.46 -5.18
C PRO A 50 4.27 -10.58 -6.26
N THR A 51 3.67 -10.49 -7.45
CA THR A 51 4.14 -9.60 -8.52
C THR A 51 3.90 -8.14 -8.16
N GLU A 52 2.78 -7.83 -7.50
CA GLU A 52 2.48 -6.48 -7.01
C GLU A 52 3.41 -6.09 -5.86
N ILE A 53 3.60 -6.96 -4.86
CA ILE A 53 4.48 -6.72 -3.72
C ILE A 53 5.90 -6.40 -4.20
N ALA A 54 6.44 -7.20 -5.13
CA ALA A 54 7.76 -6.97 -5.71
C ALA A 54 7.84 -5.65 -6.49
N ALA A 55 6.78 -5.27 -7.21
CA ALA A 55 6.72 -4.02 -7.96
C ALA A 55 6.62 -2.80 -7.04
N PHE A 56 5.79 -2.85 -6.00
CA PHE A 56 5.65 -1.79 -5.00
C PHE A 56 6.91 -1.60 -4.16
N ASP A 57 7.76 -2.61 -4.03
CA ASP A 57 9.01 -2.49 -3.28
C ASP A 57 9.96 -1.42 -3.86
N LYS A 58 9.86 -1.10 -5.14
CA LYS A 58 10.63 -0.03 -5.77
C LYS A 58 10.32 1.37 -5.20
N LEU A 59 9.12 1.56 -4.63
CA LEU A 59 8.70 2.84 -4.07
C LEU A 59 9.38 3.17 -2.74
N VAL A 60 10.04 2.21 -2.08
CA VAL A 60 10.74 2.44 -0.79
C VAL A 60 11.83 3.51 -0.87
N HIS A 61 12.36 3.80 -2.07
CA HIS A 61 13.33 4.87 -2.30
C HIS A 61 12.69 6.27 -2.34
N HIS A 62 11.36 6.35 -2.37
CA HIS A 62 10.61 7.60 -2.57
C HIS A 62 9.65 7.93 -1.43
N CYS A 63 9.22 6.94 -0.66
CA CYS A 63 8.24 7.10 0.42
C CYS A 63 8.25 5.89 1.37
N ASN A 64 7.49 5.97 2.45
CA ASN A 64 7.15 4.80 3.25
C ASN A 64 6.20 3.89 2.46
N VAL A 65 6.41 2.58 2.54
CA VAL A 65 5.57 1.58 1.84
C VAL A 65 5.14 0.51 2.82
N VAL A 66 3.86 0.14 2.79
CA VAL A 66 3.33 -1.00 3.53
C VAL A 66 2.29 -1.74 2.68
N GLY A 67 2.41 -3.06 2.63
CA GLY A 67 1.42 -3.95 2.02
C GLY A 67 0.57 -4.63 3.08
N ILE A 68 -0.75 -4.70 2.89
CA ILE A 68 -1.71 -5.21 3.87
C ILE A 68 -2.62 -6.25 3.23
N SER A 69 -2.82 -7.37 3.91
CA SER A 69 -3.88 -8.35 3.58
C SER A 69 -4.49 -8.96 4.85
N GLY A 70 -5.59 -9.66 4.71
CA GLY A 70 -6.29 -10.32 5.83
C GLY A 70 -5.57 -11.53 6.41
N ASP A 71 -4.52 -12.05 5.77
CA ASP A 71 -3.74 -13.17 6.27
C ASP A 71 -2.84 -12.73 7.43
N ASN A 72 -2.61 -13.63 8.39
CA ASN A 72 -1.82 -13.32 9.58
C ASN A 72 -0.31 -13.20 9.30
N GLU A 73 0.40 -12.64 10.26
CA GLU A 73 1.84 -12.37 10.19
C GLU A 73 2.69 -13.65 10.02
N PHE A 74 2.27 -14.78 10.56
CA PHE A 74 2.99 -16.05 10.39
C PHE A 74 2.85 -16.60 8.97
N CYS A 75 1.67 -16.44 8.36
CA CYS A 75 1.46 -16.74 6.96
C CYS A 75 2.36 -15.87 6.07
N LYS A 76 2.41 -14.56 6.33
CA LYS A 76 3.28 -13.61 5.61
C LYS A 76 4.76 -13.97 5.72
N LEU A 77 5.23 -14.34 6.91
CA LEU A 77 6.61 -14.76 7.13
C LEU A 77 6.94 -16.01 6.31
N ALA A 78 6.11 -17.05 6.40
CA ALA A 78 6.30 -18.29 5.66
C ALA A 78 6.31 -18.05 4.15
N TRP A 79 5.36 -17.26 3.65
CA TRP A 79 5.29 -16.92 2.23
C TRP A 79 6.48 -16.11 1.74
N LYS A 80 6.90 -15.11 2.53
CA LYS A 80 8.07 -14.31 2.22
C LYS A 80 9.35 -15.15 2.14
N GLN A 81 9.51 -16.16 3.00
CA GLN A 81 10.65 -17.08 2.98
C GLN A 81 10.62 -18.06 1.80
N ASP A 82 9.42 -18.46 1.35
CA ASP A 82 9.22 -19.45 0.28
C ASP A 82 9.22 -18.83 -1.13
N ASN A 83 8.85 -17.57 -1.28
CA ASN A 83 8.62 -16.93 -2.58
C ASN A 83 9.79 -16.02 -2.98
N LYS A 84 10.50 -16.39 -4.06
CA LYS A 84 11.67 -15.67 -4.57
C LYS A 84 11.41 -14.22 -4.99
N LEU A 85 10.17 -13.86 -5.37
CA LEU A 85 9.82 -12.50 -5.76
C LEU A 85 9.80 -11.54 -4.56
N ILE A 86 9.42 -12.05 -3.38
CA ILE A 86 9.17 -11.21 -2.20
C ILE A 86 10.12 -11.45 -1.03
N GLN A 87 11.01 -12.44 -1.13
CA GLN A 87 11.93 -12.79 -0.03
C GLN A 87 12.85 -11.66 0.43
N ASN A 88 13.18 -10.72 -0.46
CA ASN A 88 14.14 -9.63 -0.21
C ASN A 88 13.49 -8.23 -0.23
N ILE A 89 12.17 -8.13 -0.15
CA ILE A 89 11.49 -6.82 -0.13
C ILE A 89 11.93 -6.00 1.09
N GLN A 90 11.96 -4.69 0.89
CA GLN A 90 12.45 -3.72 1.87
C GLN A 90 11.34 -3.02 2.65
N HIS A 91 10.07 -3.38 2.44
CA HIS A 91 8.93 -2.85 3.15
C HIS A 91 8.21 -3.92 3.98
N THR A 92 7.40 -3.47 4.90
CA THR A 92 6.61 -4.32 5.81
C THR A 92 5.37 -4.86 5.12
N LEU A 93 5.05 -6.13 5.41
CA LEU A 93 3.74 -6.73 5.14
C LEU A 93 2.97 -6.85 6.45
N ALA A 94 1.83 -6.18 6.55
CA ALA A 94 1.00 -6.13 7.75
C ALA A 94 -0.29 -6.95 7.59
N ALA A 95 -0.80 -7.46 8.70
CA ALA A 95 -1.91 -8.39 8.79
C ALA A 95 -3.16 -7.70 9.34
N ASP A 96 -4.13 -7.42 8.47
CA ASP A 96 -5.47 -6.92 8.84
C ASP A 96 -6.41 -8.11 9.13
N CYS A 97 -6.06 -8.89 10.17
CA CYS A 97 -6.83 -10.05 10.57
C CYS A 97 -8.27 -9.65 10.96
N GLY A 98 -9.24 -10.28 10.30
CA GLY A 98 -10.65 -9.91 10.45
C GLY A 98 -11.09 -8.75 9.56
N LEU A 99 -10.20 -8.20 8.72
CA LEU A 99 -10.48 -7.13 7.73
C LEU A 99 -11.04 -5.84 8.35
N ILE A 100 -10.66 -5.50 9.60
CA ILE A 100 -11.24 -4.37 10.33
C ILE A 100 -10.88 -3.05 9.65
N LEU A 101 -9.60 -2.83 9.33
CA LEU A 101 -9.15 -1.63 8.61
C LEU A 101 -9.71 -1.60 7.19
N SER A 102 -9.75 -2.75 6.52
CA SER A 102 -10.32 -2.87 5.16
C SER A 102 -11.82 -2.57 5.14
N GLU A 103 -12.58 -2.95 6.18
CA GLU A 103 -14.00 -2.60 6.33
C GLU A 103 -14.19 -1.10 6.55
N GLU A 104 -13.36 -0.48 7.38
CA GLU A 104 -13.41 0.97 7.63
C GLU A 104 -13.16 1.77 6.34
N LEU A 105 -12.29 1.27 5.48
CA LEU A 105 -11.98 1.85 4.17
C LEU A 105 -13.01 1.50 3.08
N ASP A 106 -13.97 0.60 3.37
CA ASP A 106 -14.99 0.11 2.42
C ASP A 106 -14.38 -0.59 1.17
N ILE A 107 -13.34 -1.38 1.39
CA ILE A 107 -12.60 -2.10 0.34
C ILE A 107 -12.68 -3.62 0.48
N VAL A 108 -13.70 -4.14 1.18
CA VAL A 108 -13.88 -5.59 1.37
C VAL A 108 -14.80 -6.17 0.30
N ASN A 109 -14.32 -7.21 -0.39
CA ASN A 109 -15.17 -8.12 -1.14
C ASN A 109 -15.76 -9.14 -0.16
N ARG A 110 -17.05 -8.96 0.20
CA ARG A 110 -17.73 -9.77 1.22
C ARG A 110 -18.02 -11.19 0.76
N ASP A 111 -18.16 -11.41 -0.56
CA ASP A 111 -18.43 -12.73 -1.12
C ASP A 111 -17.21 -13.65 -0.99
N GLU A 112 -16.01 -13.07 -1.14
CA GLU A 112 -14.74 -13.80 -1.02
C GLU A 112 -14.06 -13.66 0.34
N GLY A 113 -14.50 -12.73 1.19
CA GLY A 113 -13.91 -12.47 2.49
C GLY A 113 -12.46 -11.95 2.42
N VAL A 114 -12.18 -11.08 1.45
CA VAL A 114 -10.86 -10.49 1.23
C VAL A 114 -10.96 -9.01 0.91
N CYS A 115 -9.86 -8.25 1.04
CA CYS A 115 -9.83 -6.89 0.54
C CYS A 115 -9.61 -6.84 -0.98
N PHE A 116 -10.11 -5.78 -1.62
CA PHE A 116 -9.78 -5.44 -3.00
C PHE A 116 -8.31 -4.97 -3.11
N ARG A 117 -7.82 -4.84 -4.35
CA ARG A 117 -6.50 -4.28 -4.66
C ARG A 117 -6.54 -2.75 -4.57
N ALA A 118 -6.63 -2.22 -3.36
CA ALA A 118 -6.67 -0.79 -3.11
C ALA A 118 -5.27 -0.22 -2.88
N THR A 119 -5.07 1.04 -3.31
CA THR A 119 -3.84 1.80 -3.08
C THR A 119 -4.20 3.19 -2.61
N TYR A 120 -3.57 3.64 -1.54
CA TYR A 120 -3.66 4.98 -0.99
C TYR A 120 -2.30 5.64 -1.02
N ILE A 121 -2.22 6.89 -1.50
CA ILE A 121 -1.06 7.75 -1.32
C ILE A 121 -1.43 8.78 -0.27
N LEU A 122 -0.62 8.88 0.77
CA LEU A 122 -0.81 9.76 1.91
C LEU A 122 0.31 10.78 1.95
N ASP A 123 0.01 12.02 2.32
CA ASP A 123 1.02 13.03 2.59
C ASP A 123 1.67 12.82 3.99
N ASP A 124 2.56 13.71 4.39
CA ASP A 124 3.31 13.67 5.64
C ASP A 124 2.45 13.87 6.90
N ASN A 125 1.18 14.25 6.75
CA ASN A 125 0.18 14.32 7.79
C ASN A 125 -0.83 13.17 7.74
N ALA A 126 -0.55 12.12 6.95
CA ALA A 126 -1.42 10.99 6.69
C ALA A 126 -2.79 11.38 6.09
N ILE A 127 -2.84 12.51 5.35
CA ILE A 127 -4.03 12.92 4.59
C ILE A 127 -4.01 12.22 3.23
N ILE A 128 -5.14 11.65 2.84
CA ILE A 128 -5.30 10.92 1.58
C ILE A 128 -5.23 11.87 0.40
N GLN A 129 -4.26 11.67 -0.49
CA GLN A 129 -4.02 12.45 -1.69
C GLN A 129 -4.40 11.69 -2.97
N HIS A 130 -4.44 10.35 -2.93
CA HIS A 130 -4.81 9.50 -4.05
C HIS A 130 -5.43 8.21 -3.56
N ILE A 131 -6.43 7.71 -4.27
CA ILE A 131 -7.06 6.40 -4.07
C ILE A 131 -7.22 5.73 -5.43
N SER A 132 -6.82 4.49 -5.53
CA SER A 132 -7.19 3.63 -6.66
C SER A 132 -7.57 2.23 -6.17
N VAL A 133 -8.55 1.60 -6.80
CA VAL A 133 -9.03 0.27 -6.45
C VAL A 133 -9.24 -0.54 -7.71
N ASN A 134 -8.54 -1.67 -7.83
CA ASN A 134 -8.72 -2.61 -8.93
C ASN A 134 -9.58 -3.81 -8.48
N ALA A 135 -10.28 -4.40 -9.46
CA ALA A 135 -10.91 -5.71 -9.30
C ALA A 135 -9.85 -6.77 -8.95
N LEU A 136 -10.32 -7.89 -8.34
CA LEU A 136 -9.43 -8.92 -7.80
C LEU A 136 -8.51 -9.56 -8.87
N ASP A 137 -8.97 -9.65 -10.11
CA ASP A 137 -8.24 -10.30 -11.20
C ASP A 137 -7.26 -9.40 -11.95
N THR A 138 -7.18 -8.11 -11.56
CA THR A 138 -6.39 -7.12 -12.29
C THR A 138 -5.28 -6.53 -11.43
N GLY A 139 -4.03 -6.88 -11.73
CA GLY A 139 -2.85 -6.31 -11.07
C GLY A 139 -2.70 -4.82 -11.36
N ARG A 140 -2.03 -4.12 -10.44
CA ARG A 140 -1.80 -2.67 -10.51
C ARG A 140 -0.52 -2.34 -11.28
N ASN A 141 -0.39 -1.07 -11.67
CA ASN A 141 0.82 -0.52 -12.26
C ASN A 141 1.56 0.33 -11.22
N ALA A 142 2.65 -0.21 -10.66
CA ALA A 142 3.45 0.48 -9.63
C ALA A 142 4.19 1.71 -10.20
N GLU A 143 4.53 1.73 -11.48
CA GLU A 143 5.16 2.89 -12.13
C GLU A 143 4.20 4.09 -12.18
N GLU A 144 2.90 3.86 -12.44
CA GLU A 144 1.88 4.91 -12.40
C GLU A 144 1.64 5.42 -10.96
N ILE A 145 1.69 4.54 -9.96
CA ILE A 145 1.62 4.97 -8.57
C ILE A 145 2.84 5.83 -8.21
N LEU A 146 4.04 5.46 -8.67
CA LEU A 146 5.25 6.27 -8.49
C LEU A 146 5.13 7.63 -9.18
N ARG A 147 4.69 7.65 -10.45
CA ARG A 147 4.47 8.90 -11.19
C ARG A 147 3.50 9.82 -10.44
N THR A 148 2.37 9.27 -9.98
CA THR A 148 1.34 10.01 -9.23
C THR A 148 1.90 10.54 -7.91
N LEU A 149 2.65 9.74 -7.14
CA LEU A 149 3.34 10.17 -5.92
C LEU A 149 4.28 11.35 -6.21
N GLN A 150 5.08 11.26 -7.27
CA GLN A 150 6.03 12.31 -7.64
C GLN A 150 5.31 13.59 -8.08
N ALA A 151 4.20 13.49 -8.80
CA ALA A 151 3.38 14.64 -9.19
C ALA A 151 2.77 15.33 -7.96
N LEU A 152 2.24 14.57 -7.01
CA LEU A 152 1.70 15.10 -5.75
C LEU A 152 2.80 15.80 -4.91
N LYS A 153 3.97 15.19 -4.79
CA LYS A 153 5.12 15.76 -4.06
C LYS A 153 5.67 17.02 -4.72
N ALA A 154 5.57 17.16 -6.03
CA ALA A 154 6.04 18.34 -6.75
C ALA A 154 5.27 19.61 -6.37
N GLY A 155 4.01 19.51 -5.93
CA GLY A 155 3.24 20.59 -5.31
C GLY A 155 2.76 21.70 -6.25
N GLY A 156 3.01 21.57 -7.58
CA GLY A 156 2.52 22.49 -8.60
C GLY A 156 1.34 21.92 -9.37
N LEU A 157 0.85 22.67 -10.37
CA LEU A 157 -0.19 22.19 -11.29
C LEU A 157 0.42 21.28 -12.34
N THR A 158 0.41 19.97 -12.09
CA THR A 158 0.92 18.95 -13.01
C THR A 158 -0.14 18.64 -14.07
N GLY A 159 0.25 18.67 -15.36
CA GLY A 159 -0.64 18.31 -16.47
C GLY A 159 -0.92 16.80 -16.56
N CYS A 160 -1.76 16.45 -17.53
CA CYS A 160 -1.98 15.05 -17.88
C CYS A 160 -0.66 14.40 -18.29
N ASP A 161 -0.43 13.16 -17.86
CA ASP A 161 0.78 12.38 -18.15
C ASP A 161 2.12 13.02 -17.68
N TRP A 162 2.05 14.03 -16.83
CA TRP A 162 3.23 14.73 -16.30
C TRP A 162 4.28 13.76 -15.77
N GLN A 163 5.55 14.01 -16.13
CA GLN A 163 6.71 13.26 -15.65
C GLN A 163 7.64 14.17 -14.83
N PRO A 164 8.38 13.60 -13.86
CA PRO A 164 9.37 14.36 -13.10
C PRO A 164 10.36 15.11 -14.02
N GLY A 165 10.51 16.43 -13.77
CA GLY A 165 11.36 17.32 -14.55
C GLY A 165 10.64 18.10 -15.65
N GLU A 166 9.35 17.80 -15.90
CA GLU A 166 8.52 18.60 -16.80
C GLU A 166 7.99 19.87 -16.09
N ASP A 167 7.68 20.90 -16.87
CA ASP A 167 7.11 22.15 -16.36
C ASP A 167 5.68 21.95 -15.82
N PHE A 168 5.29 22.80 -14.89
CA PHE A 168 3.91 22.92 -14.46
C PHE A 168 3.08 23.64 -15.53
N VAL A 169 1.78 23.35 -15.60
CA VAL A 169 0.89 23.96 -16.60
C VAL A 169 0.45 25.39 -16.25
N ALA A 170 0.69 25.86 -15.04
CA ALA A 170 0.49 27.25 -14.62
C ALA A 170 1.37 27.61 -13.40
#